data_24d7928ac6ea0f23dabae739b94a489e
#
_entry.id   24d7928ac6ea0f23dabae739b94a489e
#
_cell.length_a   1.000
_cell.length_b   1.000
_cell.length_c   1.000
_cell.angle_alpha   90.00
_cell.angle_beta   90.00
_cell.angle_gamma   90.00
#
_symmetry.space_group_name_H-M   'P 1'
#
loop_
_entity.id
_entity.type
_entity.pdbx_description
1 polymer ?
#
loop_
_entity_poly.entity_id
_entity_poly.type
_entity_poly.pdbx_seq_one_letter_code
_entity_poly.pdbx_strand_id
1 'polypeptide(L)'
;MSMLDNKSNVKTDAIFSNKKDIELYDAELWESFEKEMVRQEEHIELIASENYASQRVLQAQGSVLTNKYAEGYPDKRYYGGCEFVDIAEKLAIDRAKELFNADYANVQPHSGSSANAAAYLALLEPNDAILGMSLDHGGHLTHGSKVNF
;
A
#
# COMPACT_ATOMS: atom_id res chain seq x y z
N MET A 1 3.91 -2.88 -35.94
CA MET A 1 5.37 -2.68 -35.91
C MET A 1 5.74 -2.65 -34.45
N SER A 2 6.38 -3.72 -34.00
CA SER A 2 6.52 -4.17 -32.59
C SER A 2 7.51 -3.31 -31.81
N MET A 3 7.06 -2.68 -30.71
CA MET A 3 7.91 -2.00 -29.73
C MET A 3 8.03 -2.86 -28.45
N LEU A 4 8.48 -4.09 -28.56
CA LEU A 4 8.65 -4.99 -27.40
C LEU A 4 9.99 -5.75 -27.40
N ASP A 5 11.07 -5.14 -27.86
CA ASP A 5 12.39 -5.77 -27.74
C ASP A 5 13.43 -4.78 -27.20
N ASN A 6 13.25 -4.38 -25.94
CA ASN A 6 14.36 -3.87 -25.16
C ASN A 6 14.40 -4.62 -23.82
N LYS A 7 14.68 -5.93 -23.88
CA LYS A 7 15.16 -6.67 -22.72
C LYS A 7 16.56 -6.14 -22.43
N SER A 8 16.63 -5.16 -21.52
CA SER A 8 17.90 -4.76 -20.92
C SER A 8 18.60 -6.02 -20.40
N ASN A 9 19.78 -6.33 -20.91
CA ASN A 9 20.68 -7.34 -20.38
C ASN A 9 21.06 -6.92 -18.94
N VAL A 10 20.26 -7.29 -17.97
CA VAL A 10 20.65 -7.21 -16.56
C VAL A 10 21.80 -8.20 -16.39
N LYS A 11 22.99 -7.71 -16.07
CA LYS A 11 24.15 -8.54 -15.81
C LYS A 11 23.80 -9.55 -14.72
N THR A 12 24.16 -10.82 -14.94
CA THR A 12 23.85 -11.95 -14.05
C THR A 12 24.39 -11.81 -12.62
N ASP A 13 25.26 -10.84 -12.35
CA ASP A 13 25.85 -10.57 -11.03
C ASP A 13 25.26 -9.35 -10.31
N ALA A 14 24.15 -8.80 -10.78
CA ALA A 14 23.48 -7.69 -10.10
C ALA A 14 22.82 -8.16 -8.79
N ILE A 15 22.88 -7.32 -7.76
CA ILE A 15 22.35 -7.59 -6.41
C ILE A 15 20.94 -8.18 -6.45
N PHE A 16 20.10 -7.74 -7.40
CA PHE A 16 18.70 -8.15 -7.54
C PHE A 16 18.48 -9.29 -8.56
N SER A 17 19.53 -9.85 -9.16
CA SER A 17 19.42 -10.96 -10.12
C SER A 17 19.40 -12.33 -9.46
N ASN A 18 19.92 -12.44 -8.24
CA ASN A 18 19.86 -13.67 -7.45
C ASN A 18 18.51 -13.74 -6.74
N LYS A 19 17.54 -14.36 -7.38
CA LYS A 19 16.33 -14.84 -6.70
C LYS A 19 16.75 -15.94 -5.72
N LYS A 20 17.05 -15.55 -4.51
CA LYS A 20 17.03 -16.48 -3.39
C LYS A 20 15.57 -16.51 -2.94
N ASP A 21 14.85 -17.53 -3.40
CA ASP A 21 13.48 -17.73 -2.95
C ASP A 21 13.52 -17.98 -1.44
N ILE A 22 12.62 -17.33 -0.72
CA ILE A 22 12.53 -17.40 0.74
C ILE A 22 12.34 -18.86 1.21
N GLU A 23 11.67 -19.68 0.42
CA GLU A 23 11.52 -21.11 0.59
C GLU A 23 12.86 -21.83 0.84
N LEU A 24 13.89 -21.49 0.08
CA LEU A 24 15.23 -22.11 0.19
C LEU A 24 16.07 -21.47 1.30
N TYR A 25 15.70 -20.30 1.78
CA TYR A 25 16.46 -19.56 2.77
C TYR A 25 15.91 -19.71 4.19
N ASP A 26 14.60 -19.73 4.32
CA ASP A 26 13.86 -19.81 5.59
C ASP A 26 12.61 -20.69 5.40
N ALA A 27 12.83 -21.99 5.49
CA ALA A 27 11.79 -22.97 5.27
C ALA A 27 10.67 -22.90 6.33
N GLU A 28 10.98 -22.50 7.56
CA GLU A 28 10.00 -22.36 8.64
C GLU A 28 9.04 -21.22 8.35
N LEU A 29 9.57 -20.08 7.90
CA LEU A 29 8.75 -18.94 7.49
C LEU A 29 7.94 -19.28 6.23
N TRP A 30 8.53 -19.97 5.27
CA TRP A 30 7.84 -20.39 4.05
C TRP A 30 6.66 -21.30 4.34
N GLU A 31 6.82 -22.27 5.24
CA GLU A 31 5.73 -23.16 5.69
C GLU A 31 4.53 -22.37 6.25
N SER A 32 4.80 -21.25 6.93
CA SER A 32 3.72 -20.38 7.43
C SER A 32 2.95 -19.72 6.30
N PHE A 33 3.62 -19.32 5.21
CA PHE A 33 2.97 -18.74 4.04
C PHE A 33 2.12 -19.79 3.30
N GLU A 34 2.61 -21.00 3.15
CA GLU A 34 1.84 -22.08 2.52
C GLU A 34 0.57 -22.42 3.32
N LYS A 35 0.69 -22.52 4.64
CA LYS A 35 -0.46 -22.74 5.52
C LYS A 35 -1.49 -21.63 5.43
N GLU A 36 -1.05 -20.37 5.36
CA GLU A 36 -1.93 -19.22 5.22
C GLU A 36 -2.59 -19.18 3.83
N MET A 37 -1.88 -19.53 2.76
CA MET A 37 -2.48 -19.66 1.43
C MET A 37 -3.60 -20.71 1.43
N VAL A 38 -3.36 -21.88 2.02
CA VAL A 38 -4.38 -22.94 2.16
C VAL A 38 -5.56 -22.45 2.99
N ARG A 39 -5.30 -21.76 4.10
CA ARG A 39 -6.36 -21.20 4.92
C ARG A 39 -7.25 -20.24 4.14
N GLN A 40 -6.67 -19.34 3.37
CA GLN A 40 -7.42 -18.37 2.55
C GLN A 40 -8.22 -19.04 1.43
N GLU A 41 -7.72 -20.12 0.85
CA GLU A 41 -8.41 -20.86 -0.21
C GLU A 41 -9.57 -21.73 0.32
N GLU A 42 -9.42 -22.34 1.50
CA GLU A 42 -10.33 -23.34 2.02
C GLU A 42 -11.36 -22.80 3.02
N HIS A 43 -11.18 -21.59 3.53
CA HIS A 43 -12.07 -21.02 4.55
C HIS A 43 -12.85 -19.84 4.01
N ILE A 44 -14.08 -19.72 4.48
CA ILE A 44 -14.92 -18.55 4.19
C ILE A 44 -14.52 -17.42 5.13
N GLU A 45 -14.07 -16.30 4.56
CA GLU A 45 -13.75 -15.11 5.33
C GLU A 45 -15.02 -14.33 5.65
N LEU A 46 -15.30 -14.13 6.95
CA LEU A 46 -16.47 -13.39 7.43
C LEU A 46 -16.11 -12.03 8.06
N ILE A 47 -14.84 -11.66 8.06
CA ILE A 47 -14.42 -10.34 8.53
C ILE A 47 -14.63 -9.33 7.40
N ALA A 48 -15.66 -8.51 7.52
CA ALA A 48 -16.11 -7.61 6.45
C ALA A 48 -15.07 -6.57 6.01
N SER A 49 -14.06 -6.29 6.83
CA SER A 49 -12.97 -5.36 6.53
C SER A 49 -11.78 -6.02 5.83
N GLU A 50 -11.76 -7.33 5.67
CA GLU A 50 -10.69 -8.01 4.93
C GLU A 50 -10.97 -8.01 3.43
N ASN A 51 -9.91 -7.93 2.64
CA ASN A 51 -9.95 -7.99 1.18
C ASN A 51 -8.71 -8.69 0.66
N TYR A 52 -8.89 -9.72 -0.17
CA TYR A 52 -7.78 -10.42 -0.77
C TYR A 52 -7.08 -9.59 -1.83
N ALA A 53 -5.82 -9.29 -1.59
CA ALA A 53 -5.01 -8.57 -2.55
C ALA A 53 -4.73 -9.42 -3.81
N SER A 54 -4.84 -8.82 -4.98
CA SER A 54 -4.46 -9.51 -6.20
C SER A 54 -2.95 -9.76 -6.25
N GLN A 55 -2.53 -10.79 -7.01
CA GLN A 55 -1.11 -11.11 -7.21
C GLN A 55 -0.32 -9.89 -7.74
N ARG A 56 -0.93 -9.04 -8.53
CA ARG A 56 -0.31 -7.80 -9.05
C ARG A 56 -0.03 -6.78 -7.94
N VAL A 57 -0.92 -6.67 -6.96
CA VAL A 57 -0.71 -5.82 -5.78
C VAL A 57 0.43 -6.37 -4.93
N LEU A 58 0.45 -7.69 -4.68
CA LEU A 58 1.54 -8.33 -3.93
C LEU A 58 2.90 -8.15 -4.62
N GLN A 59 2.96 -8.28 -5.94
CA GLN A 59 4.19 -8.01 -6.71
C GLN A 59 4.64 -6.56 -6.61
N ALA A 60 3.71 -5.61 -6.62
CA ALA A 60 4.05 -4.20 -6.47
C ALA A 60 4.60 -3.89 -5.08
N GLN A 61 3.96 -4.43 -4.03
CA GLN A 61 4.42 -4.27 -2.65
C GLN A 61 5.80 -4.87 -2.40
N GLY A 62 6.08 -6.05 -2.96
CA GLY A 62 7.36 -6.75 -2.85
C GLY A 62 8.41 -6.27 -3.86
N SER A 63 8.23 -5.14 -4.51
CA SER A 63 9.18 -4.63 -5.51
C SER A 63 10.35 -3.90 -4.87
N VAL A 64 11.37 -3.63 -5.71
CA VAL A 64 12.58 -2.86 -5.30
C VAL A 64 12.28 -1.42 -4.89
N LEU A 65 11.09 -0.90 -5.17
CA LEU A 65 10.67 0.41 -4.70
C LEU A 65 10.67 0.51 -3.17
N THR A 66 10.51 -0.62 -2.47
CA THR A 66 10.65 -0.74 -1.01
C THR A 66 11.98 -0.20 -0.47
N ASN A 67 13.04 -0.26 -1.27
CA ASN A 67 14.38 0.18 -0.86
C ASN A 67 14.58 1.69 -0.94
N LYS A 68 13.62 2.43 -1.56
CA LYS A 68 13.81 3.85 -1.82
C LYS A 68 13.19 4.72 -0.73
N TYR A 69 14.05 5.46 -0.05
CA TYR A 69 13.63 6.54 0.84
C TYR A 69 13.20 7.75 0.01
N ALA A 70 11.90 8.08 0.01
CA ALA A 70 11.29 9.07 -0.89
C ALA A 70 10.47 10.12 -0.11
N GLU A 71 11.08 10.70 0.92
CA GLU A 71 10.46 11.77 1.71
C GLU A 71 10.16 12.99 0.84
N GLY A 72 9.00 13.59 1.05
CA GLY A 72 8.46 14.68 0.24
C GLY A 72 7.40 14.19 -0.74
N TYR A 73 7.15 14.93 -1.80
CA TYR A 73 6.16 14.64 -2.83
C TYR A 73 6.82 14.51 -4.21
N PRO A 74 6.14 13.94 -5.21
CA PRO A 74 6.65 13.90 -6.57
C PRO A 74 7.16 15.26 -7.03
N ASP A 75 8.33 15.29 -7.64
CA ASP A 75 9.07 16.50 -8.07
C ASP A 75 9.52 17.45 -6.95
N LYS A 76 9.24 17.12 -5.69
CA LYS A 76 9.62 17.90 -4.49
C LYS A 76 10.15 17.00 -3.40
N ARG A 77 11.15 16.19 -3.73
CA ARG A 77 11.77 15.26 -2.79
C ARG A 77 12.94 15.90 -2.05
N TYR A 78 13.18 15.44 -0.84
CA TYR A 78 14.35 15.85 -0.05
C TYR A 78 15.63 15.14 -0.51
N TYR A 79 15.51 13.98 -1.19
CA TYR A 79 16.64 13.15 -1.61
C TYR A 79 16.60 12.87 -3.11
N GLY A 80 17.78 12.64 -3.69
CA GLY A 80 17.92 12.25 -5.10
C GLY A 80 17.52 10.80 -5.38
N GLY A 81 17.44 10.44 -6.66
CA GLY A 81 17.12 9.07 -7.11
C GLY A 81 15.65 8.70 -6.98
N CYS A 82 14.76 9.67 -7.00
CA CYS A 82 13.32 9.46 -6.84
C CYS A 82 12.54 9.47 -8.16
N GLU A 83 13.21 9.59 -9.29
CA GLU A 83 12.59 9.70 -10.62
C GLU A 83 11.61 8.55 -10.94
N PHE A 84 11.91 7.34 -10.49
CA PHE A 84 11.05 6.16 -10.75
C PHE A 84 9.94 5.98 -9.71
N VAL A 85 10.20 6.27 -8.44
CA VAL A 85 9.13 6.26 -7.41
C VAL A 85 8.13 7.39 -7.65
N ASP A 86 8.57 8.52 -8.19
CA ASP A 86 7.71 9.62 -8.58
C ASP A 86 6.71 9.20 -9.67
N ILE A 87 7.15 8.40 -10.63
CA ILE A 87 6.24 7.86 -11.66
C ILE A 87 5.17 6.99 -11.02
N ALA A 88 5.56 6.08 -10.10
CA ALA A 88 4.62 5.20 -9.42
C ALA A 88 3.61 6.00 -8.58
N GLU A 89 4.06 7.00 -7.82
CA GLU A 89 3.20 7.83 -6.99
C GLU A 89 2.26 8.71 -7.82
N LYS A 90 2.74 9.33 -8.89
CA LYS A 90 1.90 10.10 -9.83
C LYS A 90 0.81 9.24 -10.46
N LEU A 91 1.14 8.04 -10.92
CA LEU A 91 0.16 7.09 -11.44
C LEU A 91 -0.90 6.72 -10.40
N ALA A 92 -0.51 6.53 -9.15
CA ALA A 92 -1.46 6.24 -8.08
C ALA A 92 -2.39 7.43 -7.80
N ILE A 93 -1.85 8.65 -7.76
CA ILE A 93 -2.62 9.89 -7.60
C ILE A 93 -3.63 10.05 -8.74
N ASP A 94 -3.19 9.94 -9.98
CA ASP A 94 -4.04 10.15 -11.16
C ASP A 94 -5.17 9.12 -11.21
N ARG A 95 -4.87 7.86 -10.96
CA ARG A 95 -5.85 6.77 -10.92
C ARG A 95 -6.84 6.91 -9.77
N ALA A 96 -6.39 7.35 -8.59
CA ALA A 96 -7.28 7.63 -7.47
C ALA A 96 -8.23 8.80 -7.80
N LYS A 97 -7.73 9.86 -8.40
CA LYS A 97 -8.56 10.99 -8.86
C LYS A 97 -9.60 10.55 -9.89
N GLU A 98 -9.21 9.74 -10.86
CA GLU A 98 -10.14 9.20 -11.85
C GLU A 98 -11.20 8.29 -11.22
N LEU A 99 -10.78 7.34 -10.36
CA LEU A 99 -11.67 6.38 -9.71
C LEU A 99 -12.74 7.03 -8.84
N PHE A 100 -12.36 8.06 -8.09
CA PHE A 100 -13.24 8.75 -7.15
C PHE A 100 -13.84 10.05 -7.69
N ASN A 101 -13.55 10.40 -8.97
CA ASN A 101 -13.92 11.67 -9.58
C ASN A 101 -13.56 12.86 -8.68
N ALA A 102 -12.32 12.86 -8.17
CA ALA A 102 -11.83 13.83 -7.21
C ALA A 102 -10.83 14.79 -7.87
N ASP A 103 -10.84 16.06 -7.44
CA ASP A 103 -9.88 17.06 -7.91
C ASP A 103 -8.47 16.81 -7.37
N TYR A 104 -8.37 16.25 -6.16
CA TYR A 104 -7.12 16.00 -5.45
C TYR A 104 -7.10 14.60 -4.85
N ALA A 105 -5.92 14.03 -4.76
CA ALA A 105 -5.68 12.78 -4.04
C ALA A 105 -4.30 12.81 -3.38
N ASN A 106 -4.21 12.30 -2.15
CA ASN A 106 -2.96 12.00 -1.48
C ASN A 106 -2.92 10.49 -1.23
N VAL A 107 -1.90 9.82 -1.79
CA VAL A 107 -1.75 8.36 -1.73
C VAL A 107 -0.66 7.92 -0.75
N GLN A 108 -0.12 8.85 0.04
CA GLN A 108 0.95 8.57 1.01
C GLN A 108 0.46 8.05 2.38
N PRO A 109 -0.80 8.20 2.82
CA PRO A 109 -1.20 7.67 4.11
C PRO A 109 -0.82 6.20 4.26
N HIS A 110 -0.22 5.87 5.38
CA HIS A 110 0.25 4.52 5.69
C HIS A 110 -0.91 3.52 5.87
N SER A 111 -2.07 4.02 6.32
CA SER A 111 -3.28 3.22 6.56
C SER A 111 -4.52 4.12 6.51
N GLY A 112 -5.72 3.50 6.50
CA GLY A 112 -6.96 4.23 6.65
C GLY A 112 -7.03 5.05 7.94
N SER A 113 -6.45 4.55 9.03
CA SER A 113 -6.39 5.27 10.30
C SER A 113 -5.57 6.56 10.19
N SER A 114 -4.38 6.50 9.56
CA SER A 114 -3.57 7.71 9.33
C SER A 114 -4.21 8.68 8.34
N ALA A 115 -4.95 8.17 7.35
CA ALA A 115 -5.70 9.01 6.42
C ALA A 115 -6.82 9.77 7.14
N ASN A 116 -7.60 9.10 8.00
CA ASN A 116 -8.64 9.74 8.80
C ASN A 116 -8.06 10.74 9.79
N ALA A 117 -6.97 10.41 10.47
CA ALA A 117 -6.29 11.35 11.36
C ALA A 117 -5.83 12.61 10.62
N ALA A 118 -5.25 12.46 9.42
CA ALA A 118 -4.86 13.60 8.59
C ALA A 118 -6.07 14.48 8.19
N ALA A 119 -7.20 13.85 7.85
CA ALA A 119 -8.43 14.58 7.53
C ALA A 119 -8.95 15.36 8.73
N TYR A 120 -8.96 14.77 9.93
CA TYR A 120 -9.36 15.46 11.14
C TYR A 120 -8.44 16.63 11.47
N LEU A 121 -7.13 16.43 11.40
CA LEU A 121 -6.16 17.50 11.62
C LEU A 121 -6.28 18.67 10.63
N ALA A 122 -6.77 18.41 9.42
CA ALA A 122 -6.98 19.43 8.41
C ALA A 122 -8.30 20.20 8.58
N LEU A 123 -9.33 19.60 9.19
CA LEU A 123 -10.70 20.13 9.21
C LEU A 123 -11.18 20.56 10.59
N LEU A 124 -10.56 20.09 11.67
CA LEU A 124 -11.05 20.23 13.03
C LEU A 124 -9.98 20.83 13.96
N GLU A 125 -10.46 21.54 14.95
CA GLU A 125 -9.67 21.97 16.10
C GLU A 125 -9.87 21.01 17.28
N PRO A 126 -8.97 20.97 18.27
CA PRO A 126 -9.15 20.18 19.48
C PRO A 126 -10.48 20.51 20.19
N ASN A 127 -11.26 19.47 20.50
CA ASN A 127 -12.60 19.52 21.10
C ASN A 127 -13.75 19.82 20.13
N ASP A 128 -13.53 19.91 18.84
CA ASP A 128 -14.63 19.93 17.88
C ASP A 128 -15.42 18.63 17.92
N ALA A 129 -16.70 18.74 17.64
CA ALA A 129 -17.60 17.60 17.68
C ALA A 129 -17.60 16.83 16.34
N ILE A 130 -17.48 15.50 16.41
CA ILE A 130 -17.60 14.59 15.28
C ILE A 130 -18.90 13.79 15.44
N LEU A 131 -19.72 13.77 14.39
CA LEU A 131 -20.84 12.84 14.30
C LEU A 131 -20.41 11.59 13.52
N GLY A 132 -20.18 10.49 14.24
CA GLY A 132 -19.79 9.20 13.67
C GLY A 132 -20.83 8.12 13.96
N MET A 133 -20.84 7.07 13.12
CA MET A 133 -21.62 5.87 13.38
C MET A 133 -20.97 5.07 14.51
N SER A 134 -21.79 4.55 15.44
CA SER A 134 -21.29 3.68 16.51
C SER A 134 -20.70 2.38 15.95
N LEU A 135 -19.69 1.83 16.62
CA LEU A 135 -19.01 0.61 16.20
C LEU A 135 -19.98 -0.57 16.04
N ASP A 136 -20.91 -0.73 16.98
CA ASP A 136 -21.95 -1.78 16.98
C ASP A 136 -22.93 -1.67 15.81
N HIS A 137 -22.98 -0.51 15.17
CA HIS A 137 -23.85 -0.24 14.02
C HIS A 137 -23.09 -0.17 12.69
N GLY A 138 -21.84 -0.63 12.67
CA GLY A 138 -20.99 -0.67 11.48
C GLY A 138 -20.06 0.54 11.33
N GLY A 139 -19.88 1.33 12.38
CA GLY A 139 -18.89 2.41 12.39
C GLY A 139 -17.46 1.89 12.43
N HIS A 140 -16.51 2.70 11.97
CA HIS A 140 -15.09 2.41 12.06
C HIS A 140 -14.51 2.94 13.37
N LEU A 141 -13.46 2.27 13.88
CA LEU A 141 -12.75 2.69 15.10
C LEU A 141 -12.29 4.16 15.04
N THR A 142 -11.78 4.58 13.89
CA THR A 142 -11.26 5.95 13.69
C THR A 142 -12.33 7.02 13.50
N HIS A 143 -13.62 6.67 13.56
CA HIS A 143 -14.72 7.62 13.47
C HIS A 143 -15.26 8.06 14.86
N GLY A 144 -14.35 8.24 15.83
CA GLY A 144 -14.70 8.74 17.17
C GLY A 144 -15.02 7.66 18.21
N SER A 145 -14.56 6.43 18.01
CA SER A 145 -14.62 5.41 19.08
C SER A 145 -13.79 5.84 20.27
N LYS A 146 -14.33 5.68 21.49
CA LYS A 146 -13.65 6.06 22.76
C LYS A 146 -12.37 5.29 23.03
N VAL A 147 -12.11 4.18 22.34
CA VAL A 147 -10.91 3.34 22.48
C VAL A 147 -9.88 3.59 21.38
N ASN A 148 -10.11 4.60 20.54
CA ASN A 148 -9.19 5.04 19.50
C ASN A 148 -8.52 6.37 19.89
N PHE A 149 -7.58 6.90 19.05
CA PHE A 149 -6.94 8.20 19.24
C PHE A 149 -7.90 9.38 19.11
#